data_b3adbfd865f079f89752379daa9e4e0e
#
_entry.id   b3adbfd865f079f89752379daa9e4e0e
#
_cell.length_a   1.000
_cell.length_b   1.000
_cell.length_c   1.000
_cell.angle_alpha   90.00
_cell.angle_beta   90.00
_cell.angle_gamma   90.00
#
_symmetry.space_group_name_H-M   'P 1'
#
loop_
_entity.id
_entity.type
_entity.pdbx_description
1 polymer ?
#
loop_
_entity_poly.entity_id
_entity_poly.type
_entity_poly.pdbx_seq_one_letter_code
_entity_poly.pdbx_strand_id
1 'polypeptide(L)'
;DRLNAGETFSETLIGRENWLPAFDRMMIEAGEAGGRLDDTLRILSDHYHQRSALIRDVLMKLAYPLFIIHFIILMPGIILYGSSLLGSGSASLLGAFYPSLLTLGALYTAVFFVLYLGQANRGFAIRHGIERIWHCTPMFGRAVKELKLSRLSFALYALLNAGVNVREAWESAASASGSPWLATSVRAWLPELDSGSLPSEALQRREEFPRTFRDLYATGEVSGQLDESLQRLAKLYHDEGTRRLKSAAGITTGLVYGLVAITVAIIVIRAWLNYFNMFNTL
;
A
#
# COMPACT_ATOMS: atom_id res chain seq x y z
N ASP A 1 -28.05 -18.70 14.80
CA ASP A 1 -29.09 -18.72 15.87
C ASP A 1 -29.58 -17.30 16.26
N ARG A 2 -28.72 -16.25 16.28
CA ARG A 2 -29.11 -14.87 16.61
C ARG A 2 -30.01 -14.21 15.57
N LEU A 3 -29.77 -14.46 14.27
CA LEU A 3 -30.67 -14.02 13.19
C LEU A 3 -32.05 -14.63 13.33
N ASN A 4 -32.15 -15.91 13.76
CA ASN A 4 -33.44 -16.58 14.03
C ASN A 4 -34.12 -16.02 15.29
N ALA A 5 -33.39 -15.34 16.16
CA ALA A 5 -33.90 -14.62 17.34
C ALA A 5 -34.41 -13.21 17.01
N GLY A 6 -34.35 -12.81 15.74
CA GLY A 6 -34.83 -11.50 15.28
C GLY A 6 -33.80 -10.37 15.35
N GLU A 7 -32.51 -10.68 15.65
CA GLU A 7 -31.44 -9.67 15.57
C GLU A 7 -31.14 -9.32 14.12
N THR A 8 -30.72 -8.08 13.87
CA THR A 8 -30.30 -7.63 12.54
C THR A 8 -28.99 -8.30 12.13
N PHE A 9 -28.71 -8.36 10.83
CA PHE A 9 -27.46 -8.93 10.32
C PHE A 9 -26.24 -8.14 10.81
N SER A 10 -26.34 -6.81 10.83
CA SER A 10 -25.32 -5.92 11.36
C SER A 10 -25.05 -6.15 12.85
N GLU A 11 -26.08 -6.26 13.70
CA GLU A 11 -25.92 -6.57 15.12
C GLU A 11 -25.26 -7.93 15.37
N THR A 12 -25.60 -8.92 14.55
CA THR A 12 -24.97 -10.25 14.62
C THR A 12 -23.48 -10.22 14.30
N LEU A 13 -23.06 -9.36 13.38
CA LEU A 13 -21.64 -9.16 13.02
C LEU A 13 -20.87 -8.36 14.07
N ILE A 14 -21.48 -7.32 14.67
CA ILE A 14 -20.87 -6.47 15.70
C ILE A 14 -20.57 -7.25 16.97
N GLY A 15 -21.35 -8.25 17.30
CA GLY A 15 -21.16 -9.10 18.48
C GLY A 15 -19.90 -9.98 18.47
N ARG A 16 -19.17 -10.02 17.39
CA ARG A 16 -17.85 -10.67 17.26
C ARG A 16 -16.77 -9.61 17.09
N GLU A 17 -16.09 -9.31 18.19
CA GLU A 17 -14.98 -8.38 18.37
C GLU A 17 -14.18 -8.04 17.09
N ASN A 18 -14.18 -6.76 16.72
CA ASN A 18 -13.18 -6.01 15.91
C ASN A 18 -12.50 -6.70 14.70
N TRP A 19 -12.98 -7.85 14.20
CA TRP A 19 -12.43 -8.50 13.01
C TRP A 19 -12.80 -7.76 11.72
N LEU A 20 -13.97 -7.05 11.73
CA LEU A 20 -14.46 -6.30 10.59
C LEU A 20 -14.05 -4.81 10.70
N PRO A 21 -13.46 -4.21 9.66
CA PRO A 21 -13.16 -2.79 9.66
C PRO A 21 -14.40 -1.93 9.97
N ALA A 22 -14.21 -0.81 10.66
CA ALA A 22 -15.32 0.09 11.03
C ALA A 22 -16.13 0.57 9.81
N PHE A 23 -15.45 0.81 8.69
CA PHE A 23 -16.07 1.17 7.42
C PHE A 23 -17.02 0.08 6.91
N ASP A 24 -16.59 -1.19 6.91
CA ASP A 24 -17.42 -2.30 6.41
C ASP A 24 -18.66 -2.49 7.27
N ARG A 25 -18.50 -2.36 8.60
CA ARG A 25 -19.64 -2.43 9.53
C ARG A 25 -20.67 -1.34 9.25
N MET A 26 -20.22 -0.11 9.09
CA MET A 26 -21.11 1.02 8.81
C MET A 26 -21.83 0.86 7.47
N MET A 27 -21.13 0.37 6.45
CA MET A 27 -21.73 0.08 5.17
C MET A 27 -22.82 -0.98 5.27
N ILE A 28 -22.56 -2.07 5.99
CA ILE A 28 -23.51 -3.17 6.18
C ILE A 28 -24.72 -2.67 6.96
N GLU A 29 -24.51 -1.93 8.04
CA GLU A 29 -25.57 -1.35 8.86
C GLU A 29 -26.47 -0.40 8.05
N ALA A 30 -25.85 0.51 7.29
CA ALA A 30 -26.59 1.42 6.43
C ALA A 30 -27.32 0.71 5.28
N GLY A 31 -26.67 -0.29 4.66
CA GLY A 31 -27.28 -1.10 3.60
C GLY A 31 -28.47 -1.93 4.10
N GLU A 32 -28.38 -2.46 5.33
CA GLU A 32 -29.47 -3.20 5.97
C GLU A 32 -30.65 -2.27 6.30
N ALA A 33 -30.37 -1.13 6.94
CA ALA A 33 -31.38 -0.12 7.26
C ALA A 33 -32.06 0.45 6.01
N GLY A 34 -31.33 0.58 4.91
CA GLY A 34 -31.85 1.03 3.60
C GLY A 34 -32.48 -0.07 2.75
N GLY A 35 -32.48 -1.35 3.19
CA GLY A 35 -32.98 -2.48 2.42
C GLY A 35 -32.15 -2.82 1.17
N ARG A 36 -30.88 -2.40 1.12
CA ARG A 36 -29.94 -2.58 0.00
C ARG A 36 -28.71 -3.40 0.40
N LEU A 37 -28.91 -4.37 1.27
CA LEU A 37 -27.81 -5.20 1.81
C LEU A 37 -27.07 -5.96 0.71
N ASP A 38 -27.78 -6.48 -0.29
CA ASP A 38 -27.22 -7.20 -1.44
C ASP A 38 -26.30 -6.30 -2.29
N ASP A 39 -26.73 -5.09 -2.63
CA ASP A 39 -25.93 -4.10 -3.34
C ASP A 39 -24.68 -3.72 -2.53
N THR A 40 -24.83 -3.51 -1.23
CA THR A 40 -23.75 -3.16 -0.32
C THR A 40 -22.69 -4.26 -0.23
N LEU A 41 -23.13 -5.51 -0.07
CA LEU A 41 -22.23 -6.67 -0.04
C LEU A 41 -21.52 -6.88 -1.38
N ARG A 42 -22.19 -6.62 -2.50
CA ARG A 42 -21.59 -6.68 -3.82
C ARG A 42 -20.52 -5.62 -3.99
N ILE A 43 -20.78 -4.38 -3.60
CA ILE A 43 -19.82 -3.28 -3.63
C ILE A 43 -18.58 -3.61 -2.78
N LEU A 44 -18.76 -4.16 -1.58
CA LEU A 44 -17.68 -4.61 -0.71
C LEU A 44 -16.89 -5.76 -1.35
N SER A 45 -17.55 -6.74 -1.91
CA SER A 45 -16.94 -7.87 -2.60
C SER A 45 -16.03 -7.40 -3.75
N ASP A 46 -16.53 -6.52 -4.62
CA ASP A 46 -15.78 -5.98 -5.74
C ASP A 46 -14.56 -5.17 -5.27
N HIS A 47 -14.71 -4.39 -4.21
CA HIS A 47 -13.61 -3.67 -3.58
C HIS A 47 -12.49 -4.60 -3.10
N TYR A 48 -12.83 -5.65 -2.37
CA TYR A 48 -11.84 -6.61 -1.86
C TYR A 48 -11.22 -7.45 -2.97
N HIS A 49 -11.96 -7.80 -4.00
CA HIS A 49 -11.42 -8.47 -5.18
C HIS A 49 -10.37 -7.61 -5.90
N GLN A 50 -10.66 -6.34 -6.15
CA GLN A 50 -9.71 -5.40 -6.77
C GLN A 50 -8.47 -5.22 -5.90
N ARG A 51 -8.63 -5.07 -4.59
CA ARG A 51 -7.53 -4.92 -3.64
C ARG A 51 -6.63 -6.16 -3.60
N SER A 52 -7.20 -7.36 -3.56
CA SER A 52 -6.45 -8.61 -3.53
C SER A 52 -5.67 -8.85 -4.83
N ALA A 53 -6.27 -8.55 -5.98
CA ALA A 53 -5.62 -8.62 -7.29
C ALA A 53 -4.42 -7.68 -7.37
N LEU A 54 -4.55 -6.46 -6.86
CA LEU A 54 -3.47 -5.48 -6.84
C LEU A 54 -2.29 -5.91 -5.95
N ILE A 55 -2.59 -6.40 -4.74
CA ILE A 55 -1.56 -6.92 -3.82
C ILE A 55 -0.81 -8.09 -4.45
N ARG A 56 -1.53 -9.03 -5.05
CA ARG A 56 -0.93 -10.19 -5.74
C ARG A 56 -0.01 -9.75 -6.89
N ASP A 57 -0.45 -8.80 -7.71
CA ASP A 57 0.32 -8.28 -8.86
C ASP A 57 1.64 -7.60 -8.40
N VAL A 58 1.57 -6.82 -7.32
CA VAL A 58 2.75 -6.19 -6.72
C VAL A 58 3.69 -7.21 -6.11
N LEU A 59 3.18 -8.19 -5.35
CA LEU A 59 3.99 -9.26 -4.74
C LEU A 59 4.69 -10.11 -5.80
N MET A 60 4.00 -10.47 -6.89
CA MET A 60 4.60 -11.24 -8.00
C MET A 60 5.73 -10.46 -8.67
N LYS A 61 5.58 -9.15 -8.85
CA LYS A 61 6.63 -8.31 -9.42
C LYS A 61 7.84 -8.14 -8.50
N LEU A 62 7.65 -8.21 -7.19
CA LEU A 62 8.73 -8.13 -6.20
C LEU A 62 9.43 -9.48 -5.97
N ALA A 63 8.79 -10.61 -6.30
CA ALA A 63 9.36 -11.95 -6.09
C ALA A 63 10.69 -12.14 -6.83
N TYR A 64 10.78 -11.69 -8.08
CA TYR A 64 11.99 -11.85 -8.88
C TYR A 64 13.18 -11.01 -8.36
N PRO A 65 13.05 -9.71 -8.07
CA PRO A 65 14.11 -8.94 -7.42
C PRO A 65 14.56 -9.54 -6.08
N LEU A 66 13.62 -10.02 -5.28
CA LEU A 66 13.94 -10.71 -4.02
C LEU A 66 14.79 -11.96 -4.24
N PHE A 67 14.41 -12.79 -5.21
CA PHE A 67 15.18 -13.99 -5.56
C PHE A 67 16.62 -13.63 -5.98
N ILE A 68 16.78 -12.60 -6.81
CA ILE A 68 18.11 -12.13 -7.25
C ILE A 68 18.96 -11.65 -6.08
N ILE A 69 18.40 -10.85 -5.16
CA ILE A 69 19.12 -10.38 -3.97
C ILE A 69 19.63 -11.57 -3.15
N HIS A 70 18.80 -12.57 -2.90
CA HIS A 70 19.21 -13.77 -2.17
C HIS A 70 20.32 -14.53 -2.90
N PHE A 71 20.16 -14.68 -4.22
CA PHE A 71 21.16 -15.37 -5.04
C PHE A 71 22.54 -14.68 -4.98
N ILE A 72 22.56 -13.34 -5.06
CA ILE A 72 23.82 -12.57 -4.99
C ILE A 72 24.48 -12.72 -3.61
N ILE A 73 23.70 -12.66 -2.54
CA ILE A 73 24.23 -12.77 -1.19
C ILE A 73 24.79 -14.18 -0.92
N LEU A 74 24.18 -15.22 -1.50
CA LEU A 74 24.61 -16.61 -1.34
C LEU A 74 25.77 -17.00 -2.28
N MET A 75 25.91 -16.34 -3.43
CA MET A 75 26.89 -16.67 -4.46
C MET A 75 28.35 -16.71 -3.96
N PRO A 76 28.86 -15.78 -3.14
CA PRO A 76 30.21 -15.85 -2.60
C PRO A 76 30.44 -17.13 -1.77
N GLY A 77 29.46 -17.55 -0.99
CA GLY A 77 29.54 -18.81 -0.23
C GLY A 77 29.60 -20.04 -1.12
N ILE A 78 28.83 -20.07 -2.21
CA ILE A 78 28.83 -21.15 -3.21
C ILE A 78 30.21 -21.24 -3.90
N ILE A 79 30.78 -20.10 -4.28
CA ILE A 79 32.10 -20.06 -4.94
C ILE A 79 33.22 -20.52 -4.00
N LEU A 80 33.24 -20.02 -2.75
CA LEU A 80 34.21 -20.41 -1.72
C LEU A 80 34.15 -21.91 -1.40
N TYR A 81 32.94 -22.44 -1.22
CA TYR A 81 32.75 -23.87 -0.95
C TYR A 81 33.11 -24.73 -2.17
N GLY A 82 32.70 -24.32 -3.37
CA GLY A 82 33.03 -25.01 -4.61
C GLY A 82 34.54 -25.08 -4.86
N SER A 83 35.27 -24.00 -4.61
CA SER A 83 36.74 -23.99 -4.73
C SER A 83 37.43 -24.91 -3.69
N SER A 84 36.86 -25.03 -2.50
CA SER A 84 37.40 -25.97 -1.49
C SER A 84 37.21 -27.42 -1.86
N LEU A 85 36.13 -27.77 -2.55
CA LEU A 85 35.88 -29.13 -3.06
C LEU A 85 36.84 -29.49 -4.22
N LEU A 86 37.27 -28.53 -4.99
CA LEU A 86 38.23 -28.70 -6.09
C LEU A 86 39.70 -28.69 -5.64
N GLY A 87 39.95 -28.74 -4.33
CA GLY A 87 41.29 -28.84 -3.74
C GLY A 87 42.07 -27.53 -3.65
N SER A 88 41.47 -26.38 -4.01
CA SER A 88 42.11 -25.06 -3.94
C SER A 88 41.85 -24.29 -2.64
N GLY A 89 41.22 -24.91 -1.63
CA GLY A 89 40.90 -24.28 -0.35
C GLY A 89 40.50 -25.26 0.73
N SER A 90 40.49 -24.83 2.01
CA SER A 90 40.10 -25.60 3.17
C SER A 90 38.84 -25.05 3.87
N ALA A 91 37.96 -24.42 3.14
CA ALA A 91 36.75 -23.82 3.72
C ALA A 91 35.73 -24.89 4.11
N SER A 92 35.34 -24.92 5.39
CA SER A 92 34.18 -25.68 5.83
C SER A 92 32.88 -25.08 5.26
N LEU A 93 31.85 -25.91 5.10
CA LEU A 93 30.53 -25.43 4.60
C LEU A 93 30.01 -24.25 5.44
N LEU A 94 30.06 -24.35 6.76
CA LEU A 94 29.65 -23.27 7.65
C LEU A 94 30.51 -22.00 7.48
N GLY A 95 31.85 -22.15 7.35
CA GLY A 95 32.75 -21.02 7.16
C GLY A 95 32.53 -20.28 5.84
N ALA A 96 32.22 -21.03 4.77
CA ALA A 96 31.94 -20.43 3.45
C ALA A 96 30.62 -19.63 3.42
N PHE A 97 29.59 -20.12 4.10
CA PHE A 97 28.27 -19.47 4.09
C PHE A 97 28.04 -18.49 5.25
N TYR A 98 28.88 -18.49 6.29
CA TYR A 98 28.71 -17.62 7.47
C TYR A 98 28.54 -16.13 7.14
N PRO A 99 29.39 -15.49 6.31
CA PRO A 99 29.20 -14.08 5.97
C PRO A 99 27.89 -13.84 5.18
N SER A 100 27.47 -14.76 4.32
CA SER A 100 26.23 -14.68 3.57
C SER A 100 25.01 -14.80 4.49
N LEU A 101 25.04 -15.70 5.46
CA LEU A 101 23.97 -15.86 6.47
C LEU A 101 23.87 -14.64 7.38
N LEU A 102 25.00 -14.05 7.76
CA LEU A 102 25.04 -12.84 8.59
C LEU A 102 24.46 -11.64 7.84
N THR A 103 24.79 -11.47 6.56
CA THR A 103 24.21 -10.38 5.72
C THR A 103 22.71 -10.57 5.49
N LEU A 104 22.24 -11.81 5.25
CA LEU A 104 20.81 -12.10 5.16
C LEU A 104 20.09 -11.85 6.49
N GLY A 105 20.68 -12.29 7.60
CA GLY A 105 20.14 -12.04 8.94
C GLY A 105 20.00 -10.55 9.24
N ALA A 106 21.01 -9.74 8.93
CA ALA A 106 20.97 -8.30 9.08
C ALA A 106 19.90 -7.66 8.19
N LEU A 107 19.77 -8.10 6.92
CA LEU A 107 18.75 -7.63 5.99
C LEU A 107 17.34 -7.92 6.51
N TYR A 108 17.08 -9.17 6.93
CA TYR A 108 15.76 -9.54 7.46
C TYR A 108 15.43 -8.84 8.78
N THR A 109 16.44 -8.65 9.64
CA THR A 109 16.27 -7.90 10.90
C THR A 109 15.92 -6.44 10.60
N ALA A 110 16.59 -5.81 9.64
CA ALA A 110 16.27 -4.45 9.22
C ALA A 110 14.85 -4.34 8.64
N VAL A 111 14.47 -5.26 7.75
CA VAL A 111 13.11 -5.32 7.18
C VAL A 111 12.07 -5.54 8.27
N PHE A 112 12.30 -6.51 9.18
CA PHE A 112 11.40 -6.77 10.31
C PHE A 112 11.26 -5.53 11.20
N PHE A 113 12.35 -4.84 11.49
CA PHE A 113 12.34 -3.62 12.31
C PHE A 113 11.55 -2.50 11.65
N VAL A 114 11.70 -2.29 10.33
CA VAL A 114 10.92 -1.31 9.56
C VAL A 114 9.43 -1.66 9.55
N LEU A 115 9.08 -2.94 9.34
CA LEU A 115 7.70 -3.41 9.38
C LEU A 115 7.11 -3.31 10.79
N TYR A 116 7.87 -3.69 11.80
CA TYR A 116 7.46 -3.60 13.21
C TYR A 116 7.20 -2.16 13.65
N LEU A 117 8.08 -1.23 13.28
CA LEU A 117 7.88 0.20 13.53
C LEU A 117 6.67 0.76 12.75
N GLY A 118 6.42 0.26 11.55
CA GLY A 118 5.25 0.64 10.74
C GLY A 118 3.92 0.11 11.29
N GLN A 119 3.96 -1.02 12.00
CA GLN A 119 2.77 -1.71 12.54
C GLN A 119 2.44 -1.28 13.99
N ALA A 120 3.41 -0.75 14.73
CA ALA A 120 3.21 -0.34 16.11
C ALA A 120 2.27 0.86 16.18
N ASN A 121 1.09 0.64 16.78
CA ASN A 121 0.05 1.65 17.07
C ASN A 121 0.53 2.73 18.08
N ARG A 122 1.83 2.73 18.44
CA ARG A 122 2.46 3.53 19.49
C ARG A 122 3.30 4.72 19.04
N GLY A 123 3.38 4.99 17.74
CA GLY A 123 4.32 6.01 17.26
C GLY A 123 3.71 7.05 16.33
N PHE A 124 2.89 7.98 16.81
CA PHE A 124 2.44 9.15 16.04
C PHE A 124 3.65 9.91 15.44
N ALA A 125 4.75 10.04 16.19
CA ALA A 125 5.98 10.70 15.76
C ALA A 125 6.78 9.88 14.71
N ILE A 126 6.80 8.54 14.83
CA ILE A 126 7.53 7.66 13.90
C ILE A 126 6.78 7.55 12.58
N ARG A 127 5.45 7.56 12.62
CA ARG A 127 4.58 7.57 11.43
C ARG A 127 4.80 8.84 10.59
N HIS A 128 4.97 9.99 11.25
CA HIS A 128 5.38 11.24 10.58
C HIS A 128 6.79 11.15 9.97
N GLY A 129 7.72 10.45 10.62
CA GLY A 129 9.08 10.23 10.11
C GLY A 129 9.09 9.31 8.88
N ILE A 130 8.35 8.21 8.92
CA ILE A 130 8.22 7.26 7.80
C ILE A 130 7.41 7.91 6.66
N GLU A 131 6.35 8.64 6.92
CA GLU A 131 5.64 9.43 5.91
C GLU A 131 6.58 10.46 5.27
N ARG A 132 7.47 11.09 6.04
CA ARG A 132 8.47 12.03 5.50
C ARG A 132 9.50 11.36 4.60
N ILE A 133 9.96 10.14 4.92
CA ILE A 133 10.87 9.35 4.06
C ILE A 133 10.12 8.87 2.79
N TRP A 134 8.85 8.49 2.90
CA TRP A 134 8.02 8.14 1.73
C TRP A 134 7.70 9.35 0.86
N HIS A 135 7.62 10.55 1.43
CA HIS A 135 7.55 11.81 0.67
C HIS A 135 8.85 12.15 -0.05
N CYS A 136 10.00 11.62 0.40
CA CYS A 136 11.28 11.78 -0.30
C CYS A 136 11.37 10.97 -1.61
N THR A 137 10.52 9.94 -1.80
CA THR A 137 10.38 9.27 -3.10
C THR A 137 9.14 9.83 -3.81
N PRO A 138 9.28 10.81 -4.70
CA PRO A 138 8.16 11.57 -5.25
C PRO A 138 7.15 10.70 -6.03
N MET A 139 7.55 9.51 -6.49
CA MET A 139 6.67 8.60 -7.22
C MET A 139 5.77 7.76 -6.29
N PHE A 140 6.32 7.22 -5.19
CA PHE A 140 5.54 6.42 -4.24
C PHE A 140 4.54 7.28 -3.44
N GLY A 141 4.96 8.45 -2.99
CA GLY A 141 4.10 9.37 -2.23
C GLY A 141 2.86 9.79 -3.02
N ARG A 142 3.02 10.09 -4.30
CA ARG A 142 1.90 10.43 -5.19
C ARG A 142 0.97 9.24 -5.42
N ALA A 143 1.51 8.05 -5.69
CA ALA A 143 0.73 6.83 -5.88
C ALA A 143 -0.12 6.50 -4.64
N VAL A 144 0.48 6.60 -3.45
CA VAL A 144 -0.23 6.37 -2.18
C VAL A 144 -1.32 7.41 -1.95
N LYS A 145 -1.05 8.70 -2.24
CA LYS A 145 -2.06 9.77 -2.14
C LYS A 145 -3.26 9.48 -3.06
N GLU A 146 -3.02 9.11 -4.30
CA GLU A 146 -4.07 8.77 -5.28
C GLU A 146 -4.89 7.56 -4.83
N LEU A 147 -4.26 6.49 -4.34
CA LEU A 147 -4.98 5.33 -3.79
C LEU A 147 -5.82 5.67 -2.54
N LYS A 148 -5.34 6.61 -1.70
CA LYS A 148 -6.13 7.10 -0.55
C LYS A 148 -7.34 7.92 -1.01
N LEU A 149 -7.19 8.76 -2.04
CA LEU A 149 -8.30 9.50 -2.67
C LEU A 149 -9.30 8.55 -3.35
N SER A 150 -8.81 7.51 -4.02
CA SER A 150 -9.67 6.46 -4.57
C SER A 150 -10.54 5.81 -3.49
N ARG A 151 -9.93 5.43 -2.35
CA ARG A 151 -10.67 4.85 -1.22
C ARG A 151 -11.67 5.82 -0.63
N LEU A 152 -11.31 7.09 -0.48
CA LEU A 152 -12.22 8.13 0.00
C LEU A 152 -13.44 8.24 -0.93
N SER A 153 -13.21 8.36 -2.25
CA SER A 153 -14.29 8.48 -3.24
C SER A 153 -15.19 7.25 -3.25
N PHE A 154 -14.60 6.06 -3.17
CA PHE A 154 -15.35 4.81 -3.10
C PHE A 154 -16.19 4.72 -1.82
N ALA A 155 -15.61 5.09 -0.67
CA ALA A 155 -16.31 5.07 0.60
C ALA A 155 -17.47 6.07 0.62
N LEU A 156 -17.26 7.28 0.08
CA LEU A 156 -18.32 8.28 -0.08
C LEU A 156 -19.45 7.75 -0.97
N TYR A 157 -19.10 7.21 -2.14
CA TYR A 157 -20.07 6.60 -3.05
C TYR A 157 -20.90 5.53 -2.33
N ALA A 158 -20.23 4.62 -1.65
CA ALA A 158 -20.88 3.49 -0.99
C ALA A 158 -21.81 3.92 0.15
N LEU A 159 -21.36 4.86 1.01
CA LEU A 159 -22.13 5.35 2.15
C LEU A 159 -23.33 6.20 1.69
N LEU A 160 -23.14 7.09 0.71
CA LEU A 160 -24.24 7.89 0.18
C LEU A 160 -25.28 7.03 -0.56
N ASN A 161 -24.82 6.03 -1.32
CA ASN A 161 -25.73 5.07 -1.96
C ASN A 161 -26.50 4.19 -0.95
N ALA A 162 -25.89 3.91 0.22
CA ALA A 162 -26.57 3.23 1.32
C ALA A 162 -27.54 4.16 2.10
N GLY A 163 -27.57 5.46 1.80
CA GLY A 163 -28.49 6.42 2.43
C GLY A 163 -27.94 7.10 3.67
N VAL A 164 -26.63 6.98 3.93
CA VAL A 164 -25.98 7.67 5.06
C VAL A 164 -25.98 9.17 4.82
N ASN A 165 -26.21 9.97 5.89
CA ASN A 165 -26.15 11.42 5.81
C ASN A 165 -24.78 11.91 5.30
N VAL A 166 -24.80 12.96 4.47
CA VAL A 166 -23.60 13.49 3.81
C VAL A 166 -22.47 13.81 4.79
N ARG A 167 -22.79 14.43 5.94
CA ARG A 167 -21.82 14.76 6.97
C ARG A 167 -21.14 13.51 7.54
N GLU A 168 -21.94 12.54 7.92
CA GLU A 168 -21.47 11.27 8.49
C GLU A 168 -20.71 10.44 7.44
N ALA A 169 -21.20 10.45 6.19
CA ALA A 169 -20.53 9.81 5.08
C ALA A 169 -19.12 10.38 4.86
N TRP A 170 -18.93 11.69 4.91
CA TRP A 170 -17.62 12.32 4.78
C TRP A 170 -16.68 11.97 5.92
N GLU A 171 -17.16 12.03 7.18
CA GLU A 171 -16.34 11.69 8.35
C GLU A 171 -15.85 10.24 8.29
N SER A 172 -16.76 9.33 7.97
CA SER A 172 -16.49 7.90 7.90
C SER A 172 -15.64 7.53 6.71
N ALA A 173 -15.92 8.09 5.54
CA ALA A 173 -15.12 7.87 4.34
C ALA A 173 -13.68 8.39 4.52
N ALA A 174 -13.49 9.54 5.16
CA ALA A 174 -12.18 10.06 5.47
C ALA A 174 -11.39 9.13 6.40
N SER A 175 -12.03 8.57 7.40
CA SER A 175 -11.44 7.57 8.30
C SER A 175 -11.12 6.28 7.55
N ALA A 176 -12.04 5.79 6.72
CA ALA A 176 -11.88 4.58 5.90
C ALA A 176 -10.77 4.70 4.82
N SER A 177 -10.46 5.93 4.37
CA SER A 177 -9.37 6.18 3.41
C SER A 177 -8.01 5.68 3.91
N GLY A 178 -7.86 5.49 5.23
CA GLY A 178 -6.60 5.12 5.88
C GLY A 178 -5.56 6.25 5.85
N SER A 179 -6.00 7.51 5.65
CA SER A 179 -5.17 8.71 5.66
C SER A 179 -5.49 9.57 6.86
N PRO A 180 -4.64 9.60 7.90
CA PRO A 180 -4.81 10.52 9.04
C PRO A 180 -4.92 11.97 8.60
N TRP A 181 -4.15 12.34 7.57
CA TRP A 181 -4.16 13.67 6.98
C TRP A 181 -5.52 14.03 6.34
N LEU A 182 -6.11 13.13 5.52
CA LEU A 182 -7.46 13.37 4.97
C LEU A 182 -8.51 13.42 6.06
N ALA A 183 -8.43 12.53 7.06
CA ALA A 183 -9.35 12.53 8.19
C ALA A 183 -9.29 13.84 8.99
N THR A 184 -8.09 14.37 9.23
CA THR A 184 -7.92 15.66 9.92
C THR A 184 -8.42 16.82 9.08
N SER A 185 -8.10 16.84 7.78
CA SER A 185 -8.58 17.87 6.84
C SER A 185 -10.12 17.89 6.78
N VAL A 186 -10.75 16.73 6.59
CA VAL A 186 -12.22 16.62 6.54
C VAL A 186 -12.84 17.09 7.84
N ARG A 187 -12.38 16.63 9.00
CA ARG A 187 -12.91 17.07 10.30
C ARG A 187 -12.83 18.58 10.51
N ALA A 188 -11.85 19.24 9.93
CA ALA A 188 -11.68 20.70 10.07
C ALA A 188 -12.79 21.51 9.40
N TRP A 189 -13.43 20.98 8.36
CA TRP A 189 -14.49 21.68 7.63
C TRP A 189 -15.90 21.06 7.78
N LEU A 190 -16.02 19.90 8.45
CA LEU A 190 -17.36 19.34 8.75
C LEU A 190 -18.31 20.34 9.45
N PRO A 191 -17.86 21.23 10.37
CA PRO A 191 -18.74 22.24 10.96
C PRO A 191 -19.32 23.24 9.93
N GLU A 192 -18.67 23.41 8.77
CA GLU A 192 -19.21 24.26 7.69
C GLU A 192 -20.49 23.64 7.09
N LEU A 193 -20.59 22.30 7.06
CA LEU A 193 -21.79 21.58 6.61
C LEU A 193 -22.97 21.78 7.60
N ASP A 194 -22.67 21.83 8.90
CA ASP A 194 -23.68 22.06 9.95
C ASP A 194 -24.30 23.46 9.81
N SER A 195 -23.57 24.41 9.23
CA SER A 195 -24.05 25.76 8.92
C SER A 195 -24.82 25.88 7.59
N GLY A 196 -25.00 24.76 6.87
CA GLY A 196 -25.75 24.69 5.62
C GLY A 196 -24.89 24.89 4.36
N SER A 197 -23.56 24.95 4.47
CA SER A 197 -22.67 25.01 3.32
C SER A 197 -22.67 23.69 2.56
N LEU A 198 -22.55 23.75 1.24
CA LEU A 198 -22.41 22.55 0.42
C LEU A 198 -20.98 21.96 0.55
N PRO A 199 -20.83 20.63 0.57
CA PRO A 199 -19.52 19.99 0.52
C PRO A 199 -18.63 20.48 -0.61
N SER A 200 -19.17 20.75 -1.80
CA SER A 200 -18.42 21.29 -2.92
C SER A 200 -17.82 22.67 -2.64
N GLU A 201 -18.53 23.54 -1.93
CA GLU A 201 -18.03 24.87 -1.55
C GLU A 201 -16.88 24.77 -0.55
N ALA A 202 -17.01 23.87 0.44
CA ALA A 202 -15.96 23.61 1.40
C ALA A 202 -14.71 23.05 0.71
N LEU A 203 -14.88 22.12 -0.24
CA LEU A 203 -13.80 21.50 -1.02
C LEU A 203 -13.06 22.50 -1.92
N GLN A 204 -13.75 23.47 -2.54
CA GLN A 204 -13.11 24.44 -3.44
C GLN A 204 -12.04 25.28 -2.73
N ARG A 205 -12.17 25.48 -1.44
CA ARG A 205 -11.23 26.25 -0.59
C ARG A 205 -10.04 25.41 -0.12
N ARG A 206 -9.99 24.10 -0.45
CA ARG A 206 -9.02 23.13 0.10
C ARG A 206 -8.06 22.64 -0.97
N GLU A 207 -6.83 23.13 -0.93
CA GLU A 207 -5.76 22.74 -1.86
C GLU A 207 -5.28 21.29 -1.65
N GLU A 208 -5.62 20.68 -0.53
CA GLU A 208 -5.32 19.29 -0.25
C GLU A 208 -5.97 18.34 -1.26
N PHE A 209 -7.16 18.68 -1.72
CA PHE A 209 -7.85 17.90 -2.74
C PHE A 209 -7.41 18.37 -4.14
N PRO A 210 -7.02 17.44 -5.03
CA PRO A 210 -6.68 17.79 -6.40
C PRO A 210 -7.84 18.51 -7.11
N ARG A 211 -7.50 19.40 -8.03
CA ARG A 211 -8.50 20.16 -8.77
C ARG A 211 -9.54 19.26 -9.44
N THR A 212 -9.09 18.17 -10.08
CA THR A 212 -9.98 17.18 -10.69
C THR A 212 -10.99 16.59 -9.71
N PHE A 213 -10.59 16.34 -8.44
CA PHE A 213 -11.50 15.85 -7.41
C PHE A 213 -12.57 16.89 -7.11
N ARG A 214 -12.18 18.13 -6.87
CA ARG A 214 -13.06 19.23 -6.51
C ARG A 214 -14.07 19.52 -7.61
N ASP A 215 -13.61 19.58 -8.85
CA ASP A 215 -14.44 19.91 -10.00
C ASP A 215 -15.46 18.81 -10.33
N LEU A 216 -15.03 17.54 -10.33
CA LEU A 216 -15.95 16.41 -10.55
C LEU A 216 -16.96 16.24 -9.41
N TYR A 217 -16.53 16.43 -8.16
CA TYR A 217 -17.44 16.40 -7.02
C TYR A 217 -18.49 17.50 -7.13
N ALA A 218 -18.07 18.75 -7.38
CA ALA A 218 -18.98 19.89 -7.52
C ALA A 218 -19.95 19.69 -8.70
N THR A 219 -19.47 19.19 -9.83
CA THR A 219 -20.33 18.89 -10.98
C THR A 219 -21.37 17.84 -10.63
N GLY A 220 -20.99 16.77 -9.95
CA GLY A 220 -21.91 15.71 -9.52
C GLY A 220 -22.94 16.19 -8.49
N GLU A 221 -22.52 17.06 -7.56
CA GLU A 221 -23.42 17.62 -6.55
C GLU A 221 -24.46 18.56 -7.18
N VAL A 222 -24.05 19.45 -8.09
CA VAL A 222 -24.95 20.38 -8.78
C VAL A 222 -25.89 19.66 -9.75
N SER A 223 -25.40 18.64 -10.45
CA SER A 223 -26.23 17.86 -11.40
C SER A 223 -27.13 16.83 -10.75
N GLY A 224 -26.99 16.56 -9.45
CA GLY A 224 -27.67 15.47 -8.74
C GLY A 224 -27.16 14.08 -9.11
N GLN A 225 -26.00 13.98 -9.76
CA GLN A 225 -25.33 12.72 -10.17
C GLN A 225 -24.05 12.49 -9.38
N LEU A 226 -24.12 12.71 -8.06
CA LEU A 226 -22.96 12.64 -7.19
C LEU A 226 -22.41 11.20 -7.08
N ASP A 227 -23.29 10.21 -7.08
CA ASP A 227 -22.97 8.80 -7.07
C ASP A 227 -22.12 8.38 -8.28
N GLU A 228 -22.51 8.79 -9.49
CA GLU A 228 -21.75 8.51 -10.71
C GLU A 228 -20.38 9.25 -10.70
N SER A 229 -20.37 10.51 -10.26
CA SER A 229 -19.15 11.31 -10.15
C SER A 229 -18.16 10.71 -9.15
N LEU A 230 -18.63 10.23 -8.00
CA LEU A 230 -17.80 9.57 -6.98
C LEU A 230 -17.27 8.23 -7.45
N GLN A 231 -18.08 7.42 -8.13
CA GLN A 231 -17.64 6.17 -8.74
C GLN A 231 -16.55 6.43 -9.80
N ARG A 232 -16.73 7.45 -10.62
CA ARG A 232 -15.73 7.87 -11.61
C ARG A 232 -14.43 8.33 -10.95
N LEU A 233 -14.51 9.14 -9.89
CA LEU A 233 -13.36 9.56 -9.10
C LEU A 233 -12.63 8.39 -8.47
N ALA A 234 -13.36 7.44 -7.88
CA ALA A 234 -12.79 6.25 -7.29
C ALA A 234 -11.98 5.46 -8.31
N LYS A 235 -12.54 5.22 -9.49
CA LYS A 235 -11.87 4.52 -10.59
C LYS A 235 -10.66 5.29 -11.12
N LEU A 236 -10.81 6.59 -11.39
CA LEU A 236 -9.73 7.45 -11.90
C LEU A 236 -8.50 7.38 -10.99
N TYR A 237 -8.68 7.63 -9.70
CA TYR A 237 -7.58 7.62 -8.73
C TYR A 237 -7.03 6.22 -8.45
N HIS A 238 -7.86 5.18 -8.56
CA HIS A 238 -7.40 3.80 -8.50
C HIS A 238 -6.44 3.48 -9.64
N ASP A 239 -6.85 3.81 -10.86
CA ASP A 239 -6.07 3.51 -12.07
C ASP A 239 -4.76 4.32 -12.10
N GLU A 240 -4.82 5.62 -11.76
CA GLU A 240 -3.62 6.45 -11.68
C GLU A 240 -2.66 5.99 -10.58
N GLY A 241 -3.16 5.76 -9.37
CA GLY A 241 -2.36 5.29 -8.24
C GLY A 241 -1.72 3.93 -8.51
N THR A 242 -2.48 2.99 -9.08
CA THR A 242 -1.99 1.67 -9.47
C THR A 242 -0.93 1.77 -10.57
N ARG A 243 -1.15 2.58 -11.60
CA ARG A 243 -0.17 2.80 -12.68
C ARG A 243 1.13 3.35 -12.14
N ARG A 244 1.07 4.39 -11.28
CA ARG A 244 2.27 4.98 -10.66
C ARG A 244 2.98 3.99 -9.74
N LEU A 245 2.25 3.19 -8.96
CA LEU A 245 2.83 2.16 -8.11
C LEU A 245 3.55 1.09 -8.94
N LYS A 246 2.93 0.63 -10.04
CA LYS A 246 3.55 -0.33 -10.97
C LYS A 246 4.80 0.25 -11.64
N SER A 247 4.79 1.53 -12.03
CA SER A 247 5.96 2.22 -12.60
C SER A 247 7.08 2.34 -11.57
N ALA A 248 6.76 2.72 -10.34
CA ALA A 248 7.74 2.81 -9.25
C ALA A 248 8.38 1.45 -8.94
N ALA A 249 7.59 0.37 -8.91
CA ALA A 249 8.10 -1.00 -8.77
C ALA A 249 9.04 -1.38 -9.93
N GLY A 250 8.72 -0.99 -11.15
CA GLY A 250 9.57 -1.23 -12.33
C GLY A 250 10.93 -0.53 -12.24
N ILE A 251 10.96 0.72 -11.77
CA ILE A 251 12.21 1.46 -11.56
C ILE A 251 13.06 0.80 -10.47
N THR A 252 12.44 0.39 -9.37
CA THR A 252 13.14 -0.32 -8.30
C THR A 252 13.77 -1.61 -8.82
N THR A 253 13.05 -2.37 -9.64
CA THR A 253 13.55 -3.57 -10.31
C THR A 253 14.75 -3.22 -11.20
N GLY A 254 14.69 -2.17 -12.01
CA GLY A 254 15.78 -1.70 -12.86
C GLY A 254 17.03 -1.31 -12.07
N LEU A 255 16.88 -0.64 -10.93
CA LEU A 255 17.99 -0.29 -10.04
C LEU A 255 18.65 -1.54 -9.44
N VAL A 256 17.86 -2.53 -9.02
CA VAL A 256 18.39 -3.81 -8.53
C VAL A 256 19.21 -4.51 -9.62
N TYR A 257 18.71 -4.57 -10.86
CA TYR A 257 19.48 -5.13 -11.97
C TYR A 257 20.80 -4.39 -12.23
N GLY A 258 20.79 -3.06 -12.21
CA GLY A 258 21.98 -2.25 -12.37
C GLY A 258 23.02 -2.56 -11.30
N LEU A 259 22.60 -2.64 -10.04
CA LEU A 259 23.47 -2.97 -8.91
C LEU A 259 24.05 -4.39 -9.04
N VAL A 260 23.23 -5.35 -9.46
CA VAL A 260 23.67 -6.73 -9.78
C VAL A 260 24.74 -6.73 -10.86
N ALA A 261 24.49 -6.06 -11.97
CA ALA A 261 25.41 -6.00 -13.09
C ALA A 261 26.76 -5.41 -12.69
N ILE A 262 26.75 -4.33 -11.91
CA ILE A 262 27.95 -3.71 -11.35
C ILE A 262 28.71 -4.68 -10.44
N THR A 263 28.00 -5.38 -9.55
CA THR A 263 28.62 -6.35 -8.63
C THR A 263 29.28 -7.49 -9.39
N VAL A 264 28.59 -8.06 -10.38
CA VAL A 264 29.14 -9.12 -11.22
C VAL A 264 30.36 -8.60 -12.00
N ALA A 265 30.29 -7.41 -12.57
CA ALA A 265 31.42 -6.82 -13.30
C ALA A 265 32.65 -6.66 -12.37
N ILE A 266 32.46 -6.20 -11.13
CA ILE A 266 33.57 -6.08 -10.15
C ILE A 266 34.16 -7.46 -9.83
N ILE A 267 33.34 -8.49 -9.64
CA ILE A 267 33.82 -9.86 -9.35
C ILE A 267 34.62 -10.38 -10.53
N VAL A 268 34.15 -10.23 -11.74
CA VAL A 268 34.85 -10.67 -12.97
C VAL A 268 36.18 -9.94 -13.13
N ILE A 269 36.19 -8.60 -12.98
CA ILE A 269 37.43 -7.82 -13.08
C ILE A 269 38.46 -8.25 -12.02
N ARG A 270 38.03 -8.45 -10.76
CA ARG A 270 38.91 -8.94 -9.71
C ARG A 270 39.49 -10.34 -10.01
N ALA A 271 38.64 -11.25 -10.51
CA ALA A 271 39.09 -12.59 -10.90
C ALA A 271 40.16 -12.52 -12.01
N TRP A 272 39.94 -11.68 -13.02
CA TRP A 272 40.91 -11.45 -14.09
C TRP A 272 42.23 -10.82 -13.59
N LEU A 273 42.15 -9.82 -12.75
CA LEU A 273 43.35 -9.20 -12.16
C LEU A 273 44.15 -10.20 -11.33
N ASN A 274 43.49 -11.03 -10.52
CA ASN A 274 44.17 -12.09 -9.76
C ASN A 274 44.84 -13.12 -10.68
N TYR A 275 44.13 -13.50 -11.78
CA TYR A 275 44.67 -14.41 -12.78
C TYR A 275 45.95 -13.81 -13.44
N PHE A 276 45.91 -12.55 -13.88
CA PHE A 276 47.10 -11.87 -14.46
C PHE A 276 48.25 -11.73 -13.47
N ASN A 277 47.97 -11.39 -12.21
CA ASN A 277 49.02 -11.28 -11.19
C ASN A 277 49.68 -12.63 -10.92
N MET A 278 48.96 -13.74 -11.00
CA MET A 278 49.54 -15.06 -10.85
C MET A 278 50.50 -15.43 -12.00
N PHE A 279 50.25 -14.95 -13.21
CA PHE A 279 51.16 -15.15 -14.36
C PHE A 279 52.40 -14.23 -14.31
N ASN A 280 52.31 -13.04 -13.72
CA ASN A 280 53.41 -12.12 -13.61
C ASN A 280 54.40 -12.43 -12.44
N THR A 281 54.03 -13.38 -11.58
CA THR A 281 54.84 -13.83 -10.44
C THR A 281 55.54 -15.19 -10.70
N LEU A 282 55.28 -15.80 -11.86
CA LEU A 282 56.02 -16.94 -12.44
C LEU A 282 57.03 -16.48 -13.44
#